data_45669d8e72104b7e078a3b2095ded48e
#
_entry.id   45669d8e72104b7e078a3b2095ded48e
#
_cell.length_a   1.000
_cell.length_b   1.000
_cell.length_c   1.000
_cell.angle_alpha   90.00
_cell.angle_beta   90.00
_cell.angle_gamma   90.00
#
_symmetry.space_group_name_H-M   'P 1'
#
loop_
_entity.id
_entity.type
_entity.pdbx_description
1 polymer ?
#
loop_
_entity_poly.entity_id
_entity_poly.type
_entity_poly.pdbx_seq_one_letter_code
_entity_poly.pdbx_strand_id
1 'polypeptide(L)'
;NYDVTSWDVIPVPSSWNIYGIQKDGSLKYGTPIYVNQPVIFQHSVKVDDWRGGVMRTPPANWTTYKHRNEVGSFRRDFEIPQDWDGREVFISFDGVDSFFYLWINGKYVGFSKNSRNTANFNITPYLQKGKNIVAAEVYRSSDGSFLEAQDMFRLPGIFRTVALYSVPKVHFRDLVAIPDLDATYTDGSLTINADIRNLDKKAAKDYKVYYSLYANKLYSDENTLVDGVSSPVIEKIVPNEIGKVQTVFQVKAPNKWSAEFPYRYTLVAELKDKKNRTIETVSTIVGFRKVEIKDTPASEDEFGLAGRYYYANGKTVKLKGVNRHESNPAVGHAI
;
A
#
# COMPACT_ATOMS: atom_id res chain seq x y z
N ASN A 1 1.23 -28.09 -18.61
CA ASN A 1 1.09 -28.37 -17.17
C ASN A 1 2.44 -28.76 -16.62
N TYR A 2 3.07 -27.86 -15.88
CA TYR A 2 4.32 -28.17 -15.18
C TYR A 2 3.98 -28.97 -13.91
N ASP A 3 4.65 -30.09 -13.68
CA ASP A 3 4.49 -30.89 -12.48
C ASP A 3 5.21 -30.21 -11.29
N VAL A 4 4.48 -29.96 -10.24
CA VAL A 4 4.98 -29.30 -9.01
C VAL A 4 4.87 -30.21 -7.78
N THR A 5 4.63 -31.50 -7.97
CA THR A 5 4.45 -32.46 -6.85
C THR A 5 5.72 -32.62 -6.00
N SER A 6 6.88 -32.35 -6.57
CA SER A 6 8.17 -32.35 -5.89
C SER A 6 8.54 -31.00 -5.22
N TRP A 7 7.72 -29.99 -5.37
CA TRP A 7 8.01 -28.69 -4.80
C TRP A 7 7.74 -28.66 -3.31
N ASP A 8 8.51 -27.83 -2.61
CA ASP A 8 8.26 -27.55 -1.21
C ASP A 8 7.03 -26.69 -1.02
N VAL A 9 6.44 -26.78 0.16
CA VAL A 9 5.39 -25.87 0.62
C VAL A 9 6.02 -24.81 1.50
N ILE A 10 5.82 -23.55 1.15
CA ILE A 10 6.33 -22.40 1.90
C ILE A 10 5.16 -21.49 2.29
N PRO A 11 5.12 -20.95 3.52
CA PRO A 11 4.12 -19.96 3.89
C PRO A 11 4.33 -18.62 3.14
N VAL A 12 3.24 -17.93 2.90
CA VAL A 12 3.21 -16.54 2.43
C VAL A 12 2.31 -15.77 3.40
N PRO A 13 2.83 -14.69 4.02
CA PRO A 13 4.11 -13.99 3.80
C PRO A 13 5.34 -14.78 4.31
N SER A 14 6.44 -14.71 3.55
CA SER A 14 7.75 -15.16 4.04
C SER A 14 8.89 -14.63 3.16
N SER A 15 10.11 -14.56 3.77
CA SER A 15 11.37 -14.44 3.03
C SER A 15 11.97 -15.83 2.89
N TRP A 16 12.14 -16.34 1.67
CA TRP A 16 12.54 -17.74 1.50
C TRP A 16 13.92 -18.08 2.06
N ASN A 17 14.86 -17.14 2.06
CA ASN A 17 16.19 -17.36 2.64
C ASN A 17 16.12 -17.63 4.14
N ILE A 18 15.29 -16.89 4.87
CA ILE A 18 15.09 -17.09 6.32
C ILE A 18 14.31 -18.39 6.56
N TYR A 19 13.23 -18.62 5.83
CA TYR A 19 12.45 -19.86 5.93
C TYR A 19 13.30 -21.11 5.62
N GLY A 20 14.27 -20.97 4.71
CA GLY A 20 15.17 -22.05 4.31
C GLY A 20 16.28 -22.41 5.29
N ILE A 21 16.40 -21.71 6.42
CA ILE A 21 17.39 -22.05 7.47
C ILE A 21 16.95 -23.33 8.16
N GLN A 22 17.77 -24.39 8.04
CA GLN A 22 17.49 -25.69 8.64
C GLN A 22 17.96 -25.73 10.10
N LYS A 23 17.50 -26.73 10.87
CA LYS A 23 17.87 -26.90 12.28
C LYS A 23 19.36 -27.09 12.51
N ASP A 24 20.07 -27.64 11.55
CA ASP A 24 21.52 -27.82 11.56
C ASP A 24 22.32 -26.59 11.09
N GLY A 25 21.61 -25.50 10.79
CA GLY A 25 22.18 -24.25 10.28
C GLY A 25 22.46 -24.24 8.77
N SER A 26 22.18 -25.33 8.06
CA SER A 26 22.30 -25.34 6.58
C SER A 26 21.25 -24.45 5.91
N LEU A 27 21.54 -23.96 4.73
CA LEU A 27 20.72 -23.00 3.98
C LEU A 27 20.13 -23.67 2.74
N LYS A 28 18.82 -23.97 2.78
CA LYS A 28 18.13 -24.64 1.68
C LYS A 28 17.88 -23.74 0.48
N TYR A 29 17.59 -22.46 0.72
CA TYR A 29 17.15 -21.52 -0.30
C TYR A 29 18.07 -20.30 -0.42
N GLY A 30 19.37 -20.52 -0.37
CA GLY A 30 20.36 -19.47 -0.51
C GLY A 30 20.64 -18.70 0.78
N THR A 31 21.58 -17.78 0.70
CA THR A 31 22.13 -17.06 1.83
C THR A 31 21.37 -15.76 2.11
N PRO A 32 20.85 -15.54 3.33
CA PRO A 32 20.39 -14.23 3.75
C PRO A 32 21.54 -13.21 3.68
N ILE A 33 21.29 -12.04 3.09
CA ILE A 33 22.32 -11.01 2.95
C ILE A 33 22.00 -9.85 3.85
N TYR A 34 23.00 -9.45 4.64
CA TYR A 34 22.97 -8.23 5.40
C TYR A 34 23.12 -6.99 4.49
N VAL A 35 22.78 -5.92 4.98
CA VAL A 35 22.21 -4.71 4.47
C VAL A 35 23.08 -3.79 3.65
N ASN A 36 24.23 -3.41 4.11
CA ASN A 36 25.06 -2.38 3.48
C ASN A 36 26.04 -2.96 2.46
N GLN A 37 25.68 -4.10 1.88
CA GLN A 37 26.47 -4.74 0.84
C GLN A 37 26.07 -4.21 -0.55
N PRO A 38 26.97 -4.19 -1.53
CA PRO A 38 26.62 -3.84 -2.92
C PRO A 38 25.52 -4.73 -3.49
N VAL A 39 24.83 -4.25 -4.53
CA VAL A 39 23.87 -5.07 -5.29
C VAL A 39 24.59 -6.27 -5.90
N ILE A 40 23.94 -7.44 -5.83
CA ILE A 40 24.55 -8.77 -6.06
C ILE A 40 24.79 -9.14 -7.51
N PHE A 41 24.40 -8.32 -8.47
CA PHE A 41 24.70 -8.57 -9.87
C PHE A 41 25.46 -7.39 -10.50
N GLN A 42 26.27 -7.72 -11.50
CA GLN A 42 27.11 -6.76 -12.16
C GLN A 42 26.29 -5.85 -13.07
N HIS A 43 26.48 -4.55 -12.95
CA HIS A 43 25.88 -3.59 -13.87
C HIS A 43 26.55 -3.68 -15.24
N SER A 44 25.77 -3.59 -16.33
CA SER A 44 26.29 -3.67 -17.71
C SER A 44 27.05 -2.41 -18.16
N VAL A 45 26.90 -1.30 -17.46
CA VAL A 45 27.56 -0.04 -17.73
C VAL A 45 28.76 0.11 -16.78
N LYS A 46 29.92 0.47 -17.31
CA LYS A 46 31.05 0.90 -16.48
C LYS A 46 30.65 2.14 -15.70
N VAL A 47 30.52 1.99 -14.39
CA VAL A 47 30.08 3.06 -13.48
C VAL A 47 31.31 3.59 -12.73
N ASP A 48 32.37 3.90 -13.48
CA ASP A 48 33.63 4.37 -12.89
C ASP A 48 33.48 5.68 -12.10
N ASP A 49 32.44 6.46 -12.40
CA ASP A 49 32.15 7.73 -11.75
C ASP A 49 31.12 7.67 -10.60
N TRP A 50 30.55 6.52 -10.30
CA TRP A 50 29.62 6.42 -9.20
C TRP A 50 30.32 6.41 -7.85
N ARG A 51 30.14 7.47 -7.14
CA ARG A 51 30.83 7.74 -5.86
C ARG A 51 30.33 6.95 -4.66
N GLY A 52 29.65 5.85 -4.87
CA GLY A 52 29.28 5.00 -3.77
C GLY A 52 27.85 4.49 -3.79
N GLY A 53 27.41 3.93 -2.69
CA GLY A 53 26.07 3.38 -2.51
C GLY A 53 25.88 2.04 -3.19
N VAL A 54 24.64 1.76 -3.50
CA VAL A 54 24.16 0.47 -4.01
C VAL A 54 24.59 0.12 -5.43
N MET A 55 25.14 1.08 -6.16
CA MET A 55 25.51 0.95 -7.58
C MET A 55 26.91 0.33 -7.79
N ARG A 56 27.53 -0.21 -6.75
CA ARG A 56 28.86 -0.82 -6.83
C ARG A 56 28.81 -2.22 -7.42
N THR A 57 29.87 -2.59 -8.14
CA THR A 57 30.11 -3.98 -8.53
C THR A 57 30.33 -4.83 -7.28
N PRO A 58 29.59 -5.92 -7.07
CA PRO A 58 29.79 -6.78 -5.91
C PRO A 58 31.14 -7.50 -5.98
N PRO A 59 31.74 -7.84 -4.82
CA PRO A 59 32.97 -8.64 -4.77
C PRO A 59 32.79 -9.97 -5.50
N ALA A 60 33.83 -10.39 -6.23
CA ALA A 60 33.78 -11.62 -7.02
C ALA A 60 33.64 -12.91 -6.18
N ASN A 61 34.04 -12.86 -4.93
CA ASN A 61 33.96 -13.95 -3.96
C ASN A 61 32.62 -14.00 -3.18
N TRP A 62 31.69 -13.12 -3.49
CA TRP A 62 30.41 -13.12 -2.81
C TRP A 62 29.59 -14.35 -3.21
N THR A 63 28.97 -15.01 -2.24
CA THR A 63 28.25 -16.29 -2.45
C THR A 63 27.16 -16.18 -3.53
N THR A 64 26.40 -15.08 -3.54
CA THR A 64 25.35 -14.80 -4.53
C THR A 64 25.91 -14.39 -5.89
N TYR A 65 27.17 -14.00 -5.98
CA TYR A 65 27.81 -13.67 -7.24
C TYR A 65 27.89 -14.85 -8.20
N LYS A 66 28.13 -16.07 -7.67
CA LYS A 66 28.16 -17.30 -8.47
C LYS A 66 26.81 -17.66 -9.08
N HIS A 67 25.74 -17.36 -8.37
CA HIS A 67 24.37 -17.67 -8.76
C HIS A 67 23.64 -16.47 -9.38
N ARG A 68 24.28 -15.34 -9.44
CA ARG A 68 23.88 -14.05 -10.00
C ARG A 68 22.54 -13.51 -9.54
N ASN A 69 21.47 -14.25 -9.68
CA ASN A 69 20.13 -13.81 -9.28
C ASN A 69 19.28 -15.05 -8.97
N GLU A 70 19.02 -15.29 -7.70
CA GLU A 70 18.16 -16.39 -7.27
C GLU A 70 16.71 -16.09 -7.66
N VAL A 71 16.00 -17.13 -8.07
CA VAL A 71 14.60 -17.03 -8.51
C VAL A 71 13.76 -18.01 -7.71
N GLY A 72 12.70 -17.51 -7.08
CA GLY A 72 11.68 -18.30 -6.41
C GLY A 72 10.45 -18.46 -7.29
N SER A 73 10.10 -19.69 -7.65
CA SER A 73 8.87 -19.99 -8.38
C SER A 73 7.79 -20.40 -7.40
N PHE A 74 6.70 -19.63 -7.36
CA PHE A 74 5.55 -19.85 -6.49
C PHE A 74 4.34 -20.28 -7.31
N ARG A 75 3.55 -21.20 -6.76
CA ARG A 75 2.28 -21.63 -7.33
C ARG A 75 1.27 -21.92 -6.25
N ARG A 76 0.03 -21.47 -6.46
CA ARG A 76 -1.11 -21.78 -5.59
C ARG A 76 -2.38 -21.96 -6.40
N ASP A 77 -3.22 -22.88 -5.96
CA ASP A 77 -4.57 -23.06 -6.47
C ASP A 77 -5.53 -22.18 -5.65
N PHE A 78 -6.58 -21.65 -6.31
CA PHE A 78 -7.61 -20.84 -5.65
C PHE A 78 -8.94 -20.94 -6.38
N GLU A 79 -10.01 -20.57 -5.69
CA GLU A 79 -11.37 -20.48 -6.26
C GLU A 79 -11.95 -19.10 -6.00
N ILE A 80 -12.84 -18.67 -6.88
CA ILE A 80 -13.53 -17.39 -6.75
C ILE A 80 -14.88 -17.63 -6.12
N PRO A 81 -15.29 -16.88 -5.06
CA PRO A 81 -16.61 -16.95 -4.48
C PRO A 81 -17.71 -16.69 -5.52
N GLN A 82 -18.82 -17.42 -5.42
CA GLN A 82 -19.93 -17.32 -6.40
C GLN A 82 -20.61 -15.94 -6.41
N ASP A 83 -20.62 -15.25 -5.27
CA ASP A 83 -21.17 -13.90 -5.12
C ASP A 83 -20.32 -12.81 -5.80
N TRP A 84 -19.16 -13.18 -6.34
CA TRP A 84 -18.32 -12.30 -7.15
C TRP A 84 -18.64 -12.36 -8.65
N ASP A 85 -19.63 -13.13 -9.06
CA ASP A 85 -20.02 -13.20 -10.46
C ASP A 85 -20.45 -11.83 -11.00
N GLY A 86 -19.97 -11.49 -12.19
CA GLY A 86 -20.21 -10.19 -12.82
C GLY A 86 -19.44 -9.00 -12.24
N ARG A 87 -18.60 -9.21 -11.24
CA ARG A 87 -17.68 -8.21 -10.67
C ARG A 87 -16.32 -8.28 -11.34
N GLU A 88 -15.49 -7.27 -11.11
CA GLU A 88 -14.07 -7.29 -11.48
C GLU A 88 -13.25 -7.84 -10.30
N VAL A 89 -12.40 -8.80 -10.59
CA VAL A 89 -11.58 -9.49 -9.57
C VAL A 89 -10.14 -9.07 -9.71
N PHE A 90 -9.55 -8.71 -8.59
CA PHE A 90 -8.15 -8.31 -8.50
C PHE A 90 -7.37 -9.24 -7.58
N ILE A 91 -6.08 -9.40 -7.90
CA ILE A 91 -5.09 -9.94 -6.98
C ILE A 91 -4.15 -8.83 -6.54
N SER A 92 -3.93 -8.73 -5.22
CA SER A 92 -3.05 -7.75 -4.58
C SER A 92 -1.85 -8.47 -4.01
N PHE A 93 -0.66 -7.95 -4.28
CA PHE A 93 0.59 -8.31 -3.61
C PHE A 93 1.06 -7.09 -2.83
N ASP A 94 0.99 -7.13 -1.50
CA ASP A 94 1.28 -5.96 -0.67
C ASP A 94 2.78 -5.70 -0.51
N GLY A 95 3.62 -6.68 -0.86
CA GLY A 95 5.07 -6.53 -0.92
C GLY A 95 5.76 -7.78 -1.45
N VAL A 96 6.59 -7.60 -2.48
CA VAL A 96 7.42 -8.65 -3.08
C VAL A 96 8.81 -8.09 -3.36
N ASP A 97 9.81 -8.64 -2.74
CA ASP A 97 11.20 -8.22 -2.95
C ASP A 97 11.89 -9.16 -3.95
N SER A 98 12.41 -8.70 -5.06
CA SER A 98 12.50 -7.29 -5.56
C SER A 98 11.67 -7.09 -6.82
N PHE A 99 11.40 -8.15 -7.56
CA PHE A 99 10.72 -8.13 -8.85
C PHE A 99 9.99 -9.45 -9.05
N PHE A 100 8.81 -9.43 -9.70
CA PHE A 100 8.13 -10.68 -10.06
C PHE A 100 7.34 -10.56 -11.36
N TYR A 101 7.22 -11.68 -12.03
CA TYR A 101 6.23 -11.92 -13.09
C TYR A 101 5.02 -12.67 -12.50
N LEU A 102 3.84 -12.41 -13.07
CA LEU A 102 2.57 -13.00 -12.64
C LEU A 102 1.87 -13.70 -13.81
N TRP A 103 1.37 -14.90 -13.54
CA TRP A 103 0.50 -15.67 -14.45
C TRP A 103 -0.76 -16.15 -13.72
N ILE A 104 -1.87 -16.15 -14.43
CA ILE A 104 -3.13 -16.79 -13.99
C ILE A 104 -3.51 -17.83 -15.04
N ASN A 105 -3.72 -19.08 -14.63
CA ASN A 105 -4.07 -20.20 -15.50
C ASN A 105 -3.10 -20.37 -16.70
N GLY A 106 -1.82 -20.13 -16.44
CA GLY A 106 -0.76 -20.19 -17.46
C GLY A 106 -0.69 -19.01 -18.42
N LYS A 107 -1.56 -18.02 -18.29
CA LYS A 107 -1.54 -16.80 -19.09
C LYS A 107 -0.80 -15.70 -18.34
N TYR A 108 0.12 -15.04 -19.04
CA TYR A 108 0.85 -13.89 -18.50
C TYR A 108 -0.09 -12.71 -18.20
N VAL A 109 0.01 -12.16 -16.99
CA VAL A 109 -0.81 -11.04 -16.52
C VAL A 109 -0.02 -9.74 -16.49
N GLY A 110 1.22 -9.78 -15.97
CA GLY A 110 2.05 -8.60 -15.81
C GLY A 110 3.23 -8.83 -14.88
N PHE A 111 3.87 -7.74 -14.47
CA PHE A 111 5.00 -7.75 -13.56
C PHE A 111 4.95 -6.54 -12.62
N SER A 112 5.71 -6.61 -11.52
CA SER A 112 6.01 -5.47 -10.65
C SER A 112 7.45 -5.54 -10.18
N LYS A 113 8.07 -4.37 -9.97
CA LYS A 113 9.44 -4.22 -9.46
C LYS A 113 9.58 -3.19 -8.36
N ASN A 114 8.48 -2.78 -7.75
CA ASN A 114 8.46 -1.94 -6.57
C ASN A 114 8.18 -2.81 -5.35
N SER A 115 9.22 -3.07 -4.55
CA SER A 115 9.14 -4.07 -3.48
C SER A 115 8.23 -3.68 -2.33
N ARG A 116 8.07 -2.38 -2.06
CA ARG A 116 7.41 -1.89 -0.84
C ARG A 116 6.00 -1.38 -1.04
N ASN A 117 5.60 -1.18 -2.28
CA ASN A 117 4.25 -0.75 -2.63
C ASN A 117 3.40 -1.92 -3.12
N THR A 118 2.11 -1.84 -2.85
CA THR A 118 1.14 -2.84 -3.29
C THR A 118 1.04 -2.89 -4.81
N ALA A 119 1.15 -4.08 -5.38
CA ALA A 119 0.94 -4.36 -6.79
C ALA A 119 -0.43 -5.01 -7.00
N ASN A 120 -1.33 -4.32 -7.70
CA ASN A 120 -2.68 -4.77 -7.99
C ASN A 120 -2.83 -5.13 -9.47
N PHE A 121 -3.38 -6.32 -9.75
CA PHE A 121 -3.64 -6.79 -11.10
C PHE A 121 -5.11 -7.18 -11.26
N ASN A 122 -5.78 -6.66 -12.28
CA ASN A 122 -7.10 -7.17 -12.68
C ASN A 122 -6.93 -8.53 -13.36
N ILE A 123 -7.43 -9.56 -12.71
CA ILE A 123 -7.31 -10.95 -13.18
C ILE A 123 -8.60 -11.48 -13.81
N THR A 124 -9.67 -10.69 -13.84
CA THR A 124 -10.98 -11.09 -14.41
C THR A 124 -10.89 -11.76 -15.77
N PRO A 125 -10.10 -11.23 -16.75
CA PRO A 125 -10.01 -11.82 -18.09
C PRO A 125 -9.32 -13.20 -18.15
N TYR A 126 -8.66 -13.59 -17.08
CA TYR A 126 -7.86 -14.81 -17.00
C TYR A 126 -8.53 -15.92 -16.20
N LEU A 127 -9.66 -15.61 -15.53
CA LEU A 127 -10.35 -16.54 -14.64
C LEU A 127 -11.15 -17.58 -15.43
N GLN A 128 -11.34 -18.73 -14.81
CA GLN A 128 -12.22 -19.81 -15.26
C GLN A 128 -13.11 -20.26 -14.09
N LYS A 129 -14.19 -20.98 -14.40
CA LYS A 129 -15.07 -21.54 -13.37
C LYS A 129 -14.34 -22.61 -12.54
N GLY A 130 -14.59 -22.62 -11.24
CA GLY A 130 -13.97 -23.53 -10.28
C GLY A 130 -12.49 -23.18 -10.02
N LYS A 131 -11.65 -24.18 -10.07
CA LYS A 131 -10.24 -24.09 -9.68
C LYS A 131 -9.45 -23.23 -10.65
N ASN A 132 -8.76 -22.22 -10.12
CA ASN A 132 -7.81 -21.36 -10.81
C ASN A 132 -6.40 -21.57 -10.24
N ILE A 133 -5.38 -21.19 -10.99
CA ILE A 133 -3.98 -21.31 -10.61
C ILE A 133 -3.33 -19.93 -10.73
N VAL A 134 -2.71 -19.47 -9.66
CA VAL A 134 -1.77 -18.35 -9.67
C VAL A 134 -0.35 -18.89 -9.67
N ALA A 135 0.52 -18.31 -10.51
CA ALA A 135 1.95 -18.56 -10.49
C ALA A 135 2.70 -17.22 -10.49
N ALA A 136 3.73 -17.14 -9.67
CA ALA A 136 4.63 -15.99 -9.62
C ALA A 136 6.08 -16.45 -9.68
N GLU A 137 6.88 -15.79 -10.50
CA GLU A 137 8.31 -15.98 -10.58
C GLU A 137 8.99 -14.76 -9.99
N VAL A 138 9.56 -14.91 -8.79
CA VAL A 138 10.11 -13.82 -7.97
C VAL A 138 11.62 -13.82 -8.06
N TYR A 139 12.19 -12.70 -8.47
CA TYR A 139 13.63 -12.51 -8.60
C TYR A 139 14.19 -11.79 -7.38
N ARG A 140 15.27 -12.31 -6.83
CA ARG A 140 15.95 -11.75 -5.66
C ARG A 140 16.39 -10.31 -5.87
N SER A 141 16.84 -9.97 -7.07
CA SER A 141 17.32 -8.63 -7.42
C SER A 141 16.84 -8.23 -8.81
N SER A 142 16.67 -6.93 -8.99
CA SER A 142 16.29 -6.30 -10.24
C SER A 142 17.04 -4.97 -10.41
N ASP A 143 16.82 -4.28 -11.51
CA ASP A 143 17.28 -2.90 -11.68
C ASP A 143 16.74 -1.96 -10.58
N GLY A 144 15.51 -2.22 -10.08
CA GLY A 144 14.94 -1.52 -8.92
C GLY A 144 15.76 -1.67 -7.65
N SER A 145 16.46 -2.79 -7.48
CA SER A 145 17.29 -3.04 -6.29
C SER A 145 18.43 -2.02 -6.12
N PHE A 146 18.89 -1.38 -7.21
CA PHE A 146 19.87 -0.30 -7.13
C PHE A 146 19.33 0.94 -6.41
N LEU A 147 18.04 1.17 -6.48
CA LEU A 147 17.35 2.29 -5.80
C LEU A 147 16.83 1.89 -4.42
N GLU A 148 16.37 0.63 -4.28
CA GLU A 148 15.73 0.12 -3.06
C GLU A 148 16.71 -0.47 -2.05
N ALA A 149 17.94 -0.76 -2.45
CA ALA A 149 18.96 -1.34 -1.61
C ALA A 149 19.56 -0.30 -0.63
N GLN A 150 18.72 0.15 0.27
CA GLN A 150 19.13 1.00 1.38
C GLN A 150 19.74 0.16 2.50
N ASP A 151 20.04 0.77 3.64
CA ASP A 151 20.66 0.13 4.79
C ASP A 151 19.68 -0.82 5.52
N MET A 152 19.36 -1.94 4.90
CA MET A 152 18.39 -2.92 5.39
C MET A 152 18.65 -4.32 4.81
N PHE A 153 18.10 -5.35 5.43
CA PHE A 153 18.23 -6.74 4.96
C PHE A 153 17.69 -6.92 3.53
N ARG A 154 18.39 -7.68 2.72
CA ARG A 154 17.99 -8.10 1.37
C ARG A 154 17.47 -9.51 1.41
N LEU A 155 16.22 -9.63 1.77
CA LEU A 155 15.52 -10.88 2.00
C LEU A 155 14.42 -11.02 0.94
N PRO A 156 14.70 -11.76 -0.14
CA PRO A 156 13.74 -11.90 -1.23
C PRO A 156 12.55 -12.75 -0.82
N GLY A 157 11.44 -12.53 -1.48
CA GLY A 157 10.23 -13.31 -1.30
C GLY A 157 8.96 -12.47 -1.37
N ILE A 158 7.84 -13.14 -1.20
CA ILE A 158 6.54 -12.51 -1.01
C ILE A 158 6.41 -12.26 0.49
N PHE A 159 6.89 -11.10 0.95
CA PHE A 159 7.07 -10.82 2.38
C PHE A 159 5.88 -10.12 3.03
N ARG A 160 4.84 -9.80 2.26
CA ARG A 160 3.55 -9.30 2.75
C ARG A 160 2.39 -10.10 2.18
N THR A 161 1.20 -9.77 2.63
CA THR A 161 -0.03 -10.46 2.26
C THR A 161 -0.27 -10.49 0.74
N VAL A 162 -0.79 -11.62 0.27
CA VAL A 162 -1.40 -11.74 -1.05
C VAL A 162 -2.90 -11.94 -0.85
N ALA A 163 -3.71 -11.07 -1.44
CA ALA A 163 -5.15 -11.08 -1.28
C ALA A 163 -5.88 -11.06 -2.62
N LEU A 164 -7.05 -11.68 -2.64
CA LEU A 164 -8.04 -11.50 -3.71
C LEU A 164 -9.11 -10.54 -3.20
N TYR A 165 -9.56 -9.63 -4.05
CA TYR A 165 -10.74 -8.81 -3.79
C TYR A 165 -11.53 -8.56 -5.06
N SER A 166 -12.80 -8.23 -4.92
CA SER A 166 -13.65 -7.90 -6.05
C SER A 166 -14.30 -6.54 -5.88
N VAL A 167 -14.48 -5.84 -6.99
CA VAL A 167 -15.16 -4.55 -7.04
C VAL A 167 -16.28 -4.57 -8.08
N PRO A 168 -17.32 -3.74 -7.95
CA PRO A 168 -18.28 -3.52 -9.03
C PRO A 168 -17.58 -2.96 -10.27
N LYS A 169 -18.18 -3.09 -11.43
CA LYS A 169 -17.61 -2.53 -12.68
C LYS A 169 -17.46 -1.02 -12.63
N VAL A 170 -18.36 -0.33 -11.93
CA VAL A 170 -18.21 1.09 -11.59
C VAL A 170 -17.95 1.15 -10.08
N HIS A 171 -16.75 1.60 -9.69
CA HIS A 171 -16.26 1.50 -8.32
C HIS A 171 -15.36 2.66 -7.93
N PHE A 172 -15.09 2.81 -6.64
CA PHE A 172 -14.06 3.71 -6.15
C PHE A 172 -12.68 3.24 -6.60
N ARG A 173 -11.99 4.08 -7.37
CA ARG A 173 -10.57 3.88 -7.68
C ARG A 173 -9.68 4.43 -6.58
N ASP A 174 -10.11 5.58 -6.02
CA ASP A 174 -9.41 6.24 -4.92
C ASP A 174 -10.39 7.12 -4.13
N LEU A 175 -10.11 7.26 -2.84
CA LEU A 175 -10.85 8.13 -1.93
C LEU A 175 -9.86 8.81 -0.99
N VAL A 176 -9.61 10.09 -1.24
CA VAL A 176 -8.70 10.92 -0.44
C VAL A 176 -9.49 11.89 0.41
N ALA A 177 -9.36 11.77 1.71
CA ALA A 177 -9.99 12.64 2.69
C ALA A 177 -8.92 13.52 3.37
N ILE A 178 -9.03 14.83 3.24
CA ILE A 178 -8.06 15.81 3.73
C ILE A 178 -8.76 16.67 4.79
N PRO A 179 -8.62 16.31 6.09
CA PRO A 179 -9.11 17.15 7.18
C PRO A 179 -8.16 18.33 7.42
N ASP A 180 -8.73 19.49 7.73
CA ASP A 180 -7.99 20.68 8.14
C ASP A 180 -8.77 21.43 9.23
N LEU A 181 -8.12 22.39 9.89
CA LEU A 181 -8.71 23.30 10.84
C LEU A 181 -8.54 24.73 10.34
N ASP A 182 -9.46 25.61 10.75
CA ASP A 182 -9.36 27.03 10.48
C ASP A 182 -8.13 27.69 11.13
N ALA A 183 -7.95 28.99 10.91
CA ALA A 183 -6.82 29.74 11.46
C ALA A 183 -6.85 29.85 12.99
N THR A 184 -8.01 29.66 13.62
CA THR A 184 -8.21 29.68 15.07
C THR A 184 -8.18 28.28 15.69
N TYR A 185 -8.00 27.26 14.85
CA TYR A 185 -8.05 25.84 15.25
C TYR A 185 -9.40 25.45 15.90
N THR A 186 -10.48 26.13 15.55
CA THR A 186 -11.81 25.94 16.15
C THR A 186 -12.71 25.09 15.28
N ASP A 187 -12.93 25.48 14.05
CA ASP A 187 -13.79 24.78 13.11
C ASP A 187 -12.97 23.96 12.13
N GLY A 188 -13.54 22.84 11.67
CA GLY A 188 -12.91 21.92 10.75
C GLY A 188 -13.52 21.96 9.36
N SER A 189 -12.68 21.66 8.37
CA SER A 189 -13.12 21.33 7.01
C SER A 189 -12.56 19.98 6.61
N LEU A 190 -13.34 19.21 5.84
CA LEU A 190 -12.93 17.94 5.27
C LEU A 190 -13.12 18.00 3.76
N THR A 191 -12.02 18.13 3.03
CA THR A 191 -12.03 18.05 1.57
C THR A 191 -11.91 16.59 1.15
N ILE A 192 -12.89 16.11 0.38
CA ILE A 192 -12.96 14.72 -0.08
C ILE A 192 -12.81 14.70 -1.59
N ASN A 193 -11.80 14.01 -2.09
CA ASN A 193 -11.62 13.74 -3.52
C ASN A 193 -11.92 12.27 -3.77
N ALA A 194 -12.87 11.99 -4.65
CA ALA A 194 -13.21 10.63 -5.05
C ALA A 194 -12.96 10.43 -6.54
N ASP A 195 -12.21 9.42 -6.87
CA ASP A 195 -11.97 8.92 -8.21
C ASP A 195 -12.81 7.67 -8.45
N ILE A 196 -13.76 7.74 -9.37
CA ILE A 196 -14.68 6.64 -9.72
C ILE A 196 -14.27 6.07 -11.08
N ARG A 197 -13.90 4.80 -11.10
CA ARG A 197 -13.49 4.10 -12.34
C ARG A 197 -14.65 3.34 -12.94
N ASN A 198 -14.75 3.39 -14.26
CA ASN A 198 -15.70 2.60 -15.03
C ASN A 198 -14.95 1.50 -15.82
N LEU A 199 -15.08 0.24 -15.40
CA LEU A 199 -14.58 -0.94 -16.10
C LEU A 199 -15.67 -1.64 -16.92
N ASP A 200 -16.90 -1.08 -16.97
CA ASP A 200 -17.95 -1.61 -17.85
C ASP A 200 -17.66 -1.23 -19.31
N LYS A 201 -18.22 -2.01 -20.23
CA LYS A 201 -18.19 -1.74 -21.67
C LYS A 201 -19.06 -0.56 -22.08
N LYS A 202 -19.96 -0.11 -21.20
CA LYS A 202 -20.89 1.01 -21.39
C LYS A 202 -20.49 2.20 -20.52
N ALA A 203 -20.79 3.41 -20.99
CA ALA A 203 -20.61 4.61 -20.18
C ALA A 203 -21.51 4.56 -18.93
N ALA A 204 -20.93 4.82 -17.78
CA ALA A 204 -21.65 5.07 -16.54
C ALA A 204 -22.17 6.49 -16.55
N LYS A 205 -23.44 6.72 -16.15
CA LYS A 205 -24.09 8.01 -16.18
C LYS A 205 -24.78 8.33 -14.88
N ASP A 206 -24.72 9.60 -14.49
CA ASP A 206 -25.49 10.17 -13.39
C ASP A 206 -25.18 9.47 -12.04
N TYR A 207 -23.90 9.20 -11.79
CA TYR A 207 -23.44 8.69 -10.52
C TYR A 207 -23.19 9.83 -9.54
N LYS A 208 -23.35 9.54 -8.25
CA LYS A 208 -22.98 10.45 -7.15
C LYS A 208 -22.44 9.68 -5.97
N VAL A 209 -21.69 10.33 -5.11
CA VAL A 209 -21.26 9.78 -3.85
C VAL A 209 -22.01 10.46 -2.71
N TYR A 210 -22.56 9.66 -1.80
CA TYR A 210 -23.10 10.14 -0.53
C TYR A 210 -22.08 9.87 0.56
N TYR A 211 -21.76 10.88 1.34
CA TYR A 211 -20.80 10.79 2.44
C TYR A 211 -21.52 10.93 3.78
N SER A 212 -21.14 10.09 4.75
CA SER A 212 -21.57 10.18 6.13
C SER A 212 -20.34 10.21 7.03
N LEU A 213 -20.27 11.19 7.94
CA LEU A 213 -19.18 11.35 8.88
C LEU A 213 -19.65 10.95 10.27
N TYR A 214 -18.95 10.01 10.88
CA TYR A 214 -19.23 9.52 12.23
C TYR A 214 -18.09 9.88 13.16
N ALA A 215 -18.43 10.45 14.33
CA ALA A 215 -17.50 10.69 15.42
C ALA A 215 -17.30 9.38 16.19
N ASN A 216 -16.06 8.90 16.30
CA ASN A 216 -15.75 7.69 17.03
C ASN A 216 -15.46 8.04 18.50
N LYS A 217 -16.07 7.33 19.43
CA LYS A 217 -15.76 7.48 20.84
C LYS A 217 -14.38 6.88 21.14
N LEU A 218 -13.54 7.63 21.83
CA LEU A 218 -12.21 7.16 22.22
C LEU A 218 -12.29 5.87 23.05
N TYR A 219 -11.47 4.88 22.67
CA TYR A 219 -11.38 3.59 23.35
C TYR A 219 -12.68 2.78 23.38
N SER A 220 -13.57 2.98 22.40
CA SER A 220 -14.86 2.29 22.27
C SER A 220 -15.16 2.06 20.78
N ASP A 221 -16.01 1.08 20.49
CA ASP A 221 -16.55 0.84 19.16
C ASP A 221 -17.78 1.69 18.84
N GLU A 222 -18.22 2.51 19.82
CA GLU A 222 -19.36 3.41 19.64
C GLU A 222 -19.01 4.56 18.69
N ASN A 223 -19.94 4.89 17.81
CA ASN A 223 -19.83 6.04 16.91
C ASN A 223 -21.17 6.77 16.82
N THR A 224 -21.11 8.06 16.51
CA THR A 224 -22.29 8.92 16.37
C THR A 224 -22.22 9.65 15.05
N LEU A 225 -23.30 9.62 14.27
CA LEU A 225 -23.40 10.39 13.05
C LEU A 225 -23.28 11.89 13.34
N VAL A 226 -22.32 12.53 12.69
CA VAL A 226 -22.13 13.99 12.80
C VAL A 226 -22.99 14.69 11.76
N ASP A 227 -22.86 14.29 10.49
CA ASP A 227 -23.59 14.87 9.35
C ASP A 227 -23.42 14.00 8.11
N GLY A 228 -24.15 14.35 7.02
CA GLY A 228 -24.06 13.71 5.71
C GLY A 228 -24.18 14.71 4.57
N VAL A 229 -23.45 14.47 3.48
CA VAL A 229 -23.46 15.32 2.29
C VAL A 229 -23.36 14.49 1.02
N SER A 230 -23.98 14.96 -0.07
CA SER A 230 -23.82 14.36 -1.41
C SER A 230 -22.82 15.13 -2.23
N SER A 231 -22.05 14.41 -3.04
CA SER A 231 -21.22 15.03 -4.08
C SER A 231 -22.08 15.68 -5.18
N PRO A 232 -21.49 16.53 -6.01
CA PRO A 232 -22.02 16.81 -7.34
C PRO A 232 -22.25 15.51 -8.12
N VAL A 233 -23.16 15.57 -9.12
CA VAL A 233 -23.41 14.44 -10.02
C VAL A 233 -22.23 14.27 -10.97
N ILE A 234 -21.76 13.06 -11.15
CA ILE A 234 -20.82 12.68 -12.20
C ILE A 234 -21.65 12.30 -13.42
N GLU A 235 -21.79 13.23 -14.36
CA GLU A 235 -22.71 13.07 -15.51
C GLU A 235 -22.36 11.86 -16.39
N LYS A 236 -21.06 11.65 -16.65
CA LYS A 236 -20.62 10.57 -17.53
C LYS A 236 -19.20 10.14 -17.24
N ILE A 237 -19.00 8.82 -17.15
CA ILE A 237 -17.67 8.18 -17.12
C ILE A 237 -17.65 7.17 -18.27
N VAL A 238 -16.82 7.42 -19.29
CA VAL A 238 -16.68 6.49 -20.43
C VAL A 238 -15.96 5.21 -20.01
N PRO A 239 -16.07 4.10 -20.78
CA PRO A 239 -15.38 2.86 -20.47
C PRO A 239 -13.87 3.05 -20.27
N ASN A 240 -13.33 2.40 -19.24
CA ASN A 240 -11.92 2.45 -18.81
C ASN A 240 -11.41 3.81 -18.30
N GLU A 241 -12.28 4.81 -18.18
CA GLU A 241 -11.92 6.14 -17.66
C GLU A 241 -12.28 6.32 -16.20
N ILE A 242 -11.82 7.45 -15.64
CA ILE A 242 -12.06 7.85 -14.25
C ILE A 242 -12.86 9.15 -14.25
N GLY A 243 -13.99 9.14 -13.56
CA GLY A 243 -14.72 10.35 -13.17
C GLY A 243 -14.22 10.84 -11.83
N LYS A 244 -13.93 12.14 -11.73
CA LYS A 244 -13.43 12.78 -10.51
C LYS A 244 -14.46 13.71 -9.94
N VAL A 245 -14.62 13.69 -8.63
CA VAL A 245 -15.50 14.60 -7.90
C VAL A 245 -14.88 15.02 -6.59
N GLN A 246 -15.02 16.29 -6.27
CA GLN A 246 -14.61 16.87 -5.00
C GLN A 246 -15.82 17.34 -4.21
N THR A 247 -15.78 17.12 -2.91
CA THR A 247 -16.81 17.56 -1.95
C THR A 247 -16.13 18.15 -0.74
N VAL A 248 -16.67 19.24 -0.20
CA VAL A 248 -16.16 19.84 1.03
C VAL A 248 -17.23 19.73 2.13
N PHE A 249 -16.78 19.26 3.28
CA PHE A 249 -17.59 19.05 4.46
C PHE A 249 -17.15 20.05 5.53
N GLN A 250 -18.06 20.83 6.09
CA GLN A 250 -17.76 21.74 7.20
C GLN A 250 -18.19 21.08 8.53
N VAL A 251 -17.30 21.04 9.49
CA VAL A 251 -17.56 20.44 10.81
C VAL A 251 -17.28 21.47 11.88
N LYS A 252 -18.32 21.86 12.61
CA LYS A 252 -18.18 22.81 13.72
C LYS A 252 -17.55 22.16 14.93
N ALA A 253 -16.53 22.82 15.48
CA ALA A 253 -15.84 22.44 16.71
C ALA A 253 -15.52 20.94 16.79
N PRO A 254 -14.86 20.33 15.78
CA PRO A 254 -14.55 18.91 15.86
C PRO A 254 -13.61 18.59 17.02
N ASN A 255 -13.76 17.40 17.58
CA ASN A 255 -12.75 16.86 18.47
C ASN A 255 -11.44 16.69 17.70
N LYS A 256 -10.40 17.40 18.15
CA LYS A 256 -9.12 17.44 17.46
C LYS A 256 -8.29 16.21 17.77
N TRP A 257 -7.59 15.71 16.76
CA TRP A 257 -6.60 14.67 16.96
C TRP A 257 -5.31 15.29 17.52
N SER A 258 -4.79 14.71 18.58
CA SER A 258 -3.40 14.90 19.03
C SER A 258 -2.78 13.56 19.39
N ALA A 259 -1.47 13.52 19.68
CA ALA A 259 -0.80 12.30 20.11
C ALA A 259 -1.33 11.78 21.46
N GLU A 260 -1.72 12.68 22.34
CA GLU A 260 -2.30 12.37 23.67
C GLU A 260 -3.77 11.97 23.57
N PHE A 261 -4.50 12.59 22.65
CA PHE A 261 -5.92 12.35 22.40
C PHE A 261 -6.15 12.08 20.90
N PRO A 262 -5.91 10.85 20.43
CA PRO A 262 -5.97 10.51 19.01
C PRO A 262 -7.42 10.35 18.54
N TYR A 263 -8.21 11.43 18.64
CA TYR A 263 -9.62 11.41 18.27
C TYR A 263 -9.80 11.21 16.79
N ARG A 264 -10.69 10.30 16.40
CA ARG A 264 -10.90 9.89 15.01
C ARG A 264 -12.37 10.00 14.63
N TYR A 265 -12.57 10.12 13.34
CA TYR A 265 -13.87 10.03 12.70
C TYR A 265 -13.80 8.95 11.64
N THR A 266 -14.93 8.30 11.38
CA THR A 266 -15.08 7.38 10.24
C THR A 266 -15.89 8.09 9.16
N LEU A 267 -15.26 8.29 8.00
CA LEU A 267 -15.92 8.73 6.79
C LEU A 267 -16.41 7.49 6.05
N VAL A 268 -17.71 7.38 5.84
CA VAL A 268 -18.34 6.35 4.99
C VAL A 268 -18.73 7.02 3.67
N ALA A 269 -18.36 6.41 2.55
CA ALA A 269 -18.69 6.87 1.21
C ALA A 269 -19.49 5.79 0.47
N GLU A 270 -20.69 6.13 0.01
CA GLU A 270 -21.56 5.27 -0.77
C GLU A 270 -21.64 5.77 -2.22
N LEU A 271 -21.14 4.98 -3.16
CA LEU A 271 -21.36 5.23 -4.58
C LEU A 271 -22.77 4.84 -4.99
N LYS A 272 -23.53 5.79 -5.51
CA LYS A 272 -24.92 5.58 -5.91
C LYS A 272 -25.11 5.81 -7.40
N ASP A 273 -25.90 4.92 -8.02
CA ASP A 273 -26.32 5.06 -9.43
C ASP A 273 -27.46 6.08 -9.59
N LYS A 274 -27.88 6.32 -10.84
CA LYS A 274 -28.97 7.24 -11.20
C LYS A 274 -30.34 6.88 -10.57
N LYS A 275 -30.51 5.63 -10.10
CA LYS A 275 -31.72 5.17 -9.38
C LYS A 275 -31.54 5.26 -7.86
N ASN A 276 -30.49 5.91 -7.39
CA ASN A 276 -30.12 6.02 -5.97
C ASN A 276 -29.83 4.69 -5.28
N ARG A 277 -29.49 3.64 -6.03
CA ARG A 277 -29.06 2.35 -5.47
C ARG A 277 -27.58 2.43 -5.10
N THR A 278 -27.23 1.99 -3.91
CA THR A 278 -25.84 1.87 -3.48
C THR A 278 -25.16 0.73 -4.26
N ILE A 279 -24.10 1.08 -4.97
CA ILE A 279 -23.30 0.17 -5.81
C ILE A 279 -22.10 -0.33 -5.02
N GLU A 280 -21.48 0.55 -4.24
CA GLU A 280 -20.33 0.24 -3.42
C GLU A 280 -20.32 1.15 -2.19
N THR A 281 -19.82 0.61 -1.09
CA THR A 281 -19.59 1.38 0.14
C THR A 281 -18.16 1.15 0.58
N VAL A 282 -17.45 2.24 0.83
CA VAL A 282 -16.09 2.23 1.36
C VAL A 282 -16.00 3.16 2.57
N SER A 283 -15.03 2.95 3.44
CA SER A 283 -14.81 3.83 4.57
C SER A 283 -13.33 4.12 4.77
N THR A 284 -13.06 5.27 5.38
CA THR A 284 -11.72 5.65 5.81
C THR A 284 -11.78 6.40 7.13
N ILE A 285 -10.67 6.40 7.85
CA ILE A 285 -10.55 7.07 9.14
C ILE A 285 -9.86 8.40 8.94
N VAL A 286 -10.41 9.47 9.53
CA VAL A 286 -9.86 10.83 9.50
C VAL A 286 -9.70 11.39 10.91
N GLY A 287 -8.76 12.32 11.08
CA GLY A 287 -8.58 13.04 12.33
C GLY A 287 -8.34 14.51 12.05
N PHE A 288 -9.20 15.38 12.58
CA PHE A 288 -9.05 16.82 12.39
C PHE A 288 -7.84 17.33 13.15
N ARG A 289 -6.83 17.75 12.39
CA ARG A 289 -5.60 18.34 12.91
C ARG A 289 -5.02 19.28 11.86
N LYS A 290 -4.28 20.27 12.35
CA LYS A 290 -3.45 21.15 11.53
C LYS A 290 -2.00 21.00 11.99
N VAL A 291 -1.12 20.65 11.06
CA VAL A 291 0.33 20.55 11.31
C VAL A 291 1.01 21.64 10.50
N GLU A 292 1.83 22.43 11.16
CA GLU A 292 2.49 23.60 10.56
C GLU A 292 3.95 23.64 10.99
N ILE A 293 4.77 24.26 10.16
CA ILE A 293 6.15 24.65 10.51
C ILE A 293 6.17 26.16 10.50
N LYS A 294 6.47 26.76 11.66
CA LYS A 294 6.47 28.22 11.83
C LYS A 294 7.78 28.71 12.39
N ASP A 295 8.18 29.90 11.92
CA ASP A 295 9.23 30.66 12.57
C ASP A 295 8.66 31.26 13.86
N THR A 296 9.30 30.96 14.98
CA THR A 296 8.84 31.33 16.34
C THR A 296 9.84 32.30 16.95
N PRO A 297 9.44 33.51 17.33
CA PRO A 297 10.32 34.43 18.01
C PRO A 297 10.64 33.95 19.44
N ALA A 298 11.77 34.37 19.97
CA ALA A 298 12.19 34.01 21.33
C ALA A 298 11.16 34.32 22.41
N SER A 299 10.34 35.38 22.23
CA SER A 299 9.27 35.76 23.15
C SER A 299 8.08 34.78 23.20
N GLU A 300 7.93 33.92 22.21
CA GLU A 300 6.85 32.93 22.10
C GLU A 300 7.33 31.51 22.38
N ASP A 301 8.65 31.30 22.56
CA ASP A 301 9.22 30.00 22.88
C ASP A 301 9.34 29.78 24.37
N GLU A 302 9.00 28.59 24.83
CA GLU A 302 9.08 28.16 26.24
C GLU A 302 10.48 28.31 26.85
N PHE A 303 11.53 28.22 26.04
CA PHE A 303 12.94 28.32 26.44
C PHE A 303 13.60 29.63 26.04
N GLY A 304 12.82 30.59 25.51
CA GLY A 304 13.34 31.86 25.03
C GLY A 304 14.29 31.76 23.82
N LEU A 305 14.14 30.73 23.01
CA LEU A 305 14.94 30.46 21.81
C LEU A 305 14.14 30.76 20.55
N ALA A 306 14.61 31.67 19.72
CA ALA A 306 14.04 31.83 18.39
C ALA A 306 14.41 30.62 17.51
N GLY A 307 13.45 30.14 16.71
CA GLY A 307 13.68 28.97 15.84
C GLY A 307 12.50 28.65 14.96
N ARG A 308 12.66 27.59 14.19
CA ARG A 308 11.61 27.02 13.33
C ARG A 308 11.11 25.72 13.94
N TYR A 309 9.87 25.68 14.35
CA TYR A 309 9.30 24.59 15.11
C TYR A 309 8.09 23.96 14.42
N TYR A 310 7.83 22.69 14.77
CA TYR A 310 6.59 21.99 14.47
C TYR A 310 5.49 22.43 15.41
N TYR A 311 4.32 22.70 14.83
CA TYR A 311 3.08 22.98 15.56
C TYR A 311 2.03 21.93 15.22
N ALA A 312 1.29 21.46 16.20
CA ALA A 312 0.07 20.69 16.04
C ALA A 312 -1.07 21.42 16.73
N ASN A 313 -2.10 21.77 15.97
CA ASN A 313 -3.26 22.53 16.45
C ASN A 313 -2.86 23.82 17.22
N GLY A 314 -1.89 24.54 16.69
CA GLY A 314 -1.39 25.79 17.27
C GLY A 314 -0.45 25.67 18.48
N LYS A 315 -0.08 24.44 18.88
CA LYS A 315 0.88 24.20 19.97
C LYS A 315 2.17 23.61 19.44
N THR A 316 3.31 24.05 19.97
CA THR A 316 4.62 23.48 19.64
C THR A 316 4.71 22.02 20.02
N VAL A 317 5.36 21.22 19.16
CA VAL A 317 5.57 19.79 19.37
C VAL A 317 7.06 19.49 19.36
N LYS A 318 7.53 18.78 20.38
CA LYS A 318 8.86 18.18 20.42
C LYS A 318 8.78 16.72 19.96
N LEU A 319 9.43 16.42 18.84
CA LEU A 319 9.50 15.06 18.32
C LEU A 319 10.50 14.26 19.17
N LYS A 320 10.04 13.15 19.74
CA LYS A 320 10.88 12.15 20.40
C LYS A 320 10.96 10.93 19.49
N GLY A 321 12.15 10.58 19.03
CA GLY A 321 12.35 9.53 18.06
C GLY A 321 13.56 8.67 18.35
N VAL A 322 13.57 7.49 17.75
CA VAL A 322 14.70 6.55 17.75
C VAL A 322 14.92 6.05 16.33
N ASN A 323 16.15 5.65 16.04
CA ASN A 323 16.47 4.98 14.79
C ASN A 323 16.22 3.47 14.96
N ARG A 324 15.39 2.90 14.12
CA ARG A 324 15.05 1.48 14.15
C ARG A 324 14.88 0.91 12.74
N HIS A 325 15.37 -0.31 12.53
CA HIS A 325 15.01 -1.14 11.38
C HIS A 325 13.94 -2.16 11.78
N GLU A 326 12.89 -2.29 10.98
CA GLU A 326 11.85 -3.29 11.15
C GLU A 326 12.40 -4.66 10.73
N SER A 327 12.80 -5.46 11.70
CA SER A 327 13.29 -6.81 11.47
C SER A 327 13.00 -7.73 12.65
N ASN A 328 12.83 -9.02 12.34
CA ASN A 328 12.62 -10.07 13.32
C ASN A 328 13.56 -11.24 12.99
N PRO A 329 14.32 -11.80 13.96
CA PRO A 329 15.25 -12.91 13.71
C PRO A 329 14.60 -14.15 13.10
N ALA A 330 13.33 -14.41 13.41
CA ALA A 330 12.63 -15.61 12.96
C ALA A 330 12.05 -15.50 11.54
N VAL A 331 11.65 -14.29 11.12
CA VAL A 331 10.92 -14.09 9.86
C VAL A 331 11.52 -13.00 8.96
N GLY A 332 12.61 -12.37 9.39
CA GLY A 332 13.23 -11.25 8.68
C GLY A 332 12.34 -10.00 8.74
N HIS A 333 11.87 -9.53 7.60
CA HIS A 333 10.93 -8.41 7.50
C HIS A 333 9.54 -8.84 6.99
N ALA A 334 9.25 -10.14 6.97
CA ALA A 334 7.93 -10.66 6.59
C ALA A 334 6.89 -10.34 7.67
N ILE A 335 5.70 -9.86 7.24
CA ILE A 335 4.53 -9.50 8.08
C ILE A 335 3.22 -9.89 7.41
#